data_6c681ccbcda366f3565cc0f8ce859bec
#
_entry.id   6c681ccbcda366f3565cc0f8ce859bec
#
_cell.length_a   1.000
_cell.length_b   1.000
_cell.length_c   1.000
_cell.angle_alpha   90.00
_cell.angle_beta   90.00
_cell.angle_gamma   90.00
#
_symmetry.space_group_name_H-M   'P 1'
#
loop_
_entity.id
_entity.type
_entity.pdbx_description
1 polymer ?
#
loop_
_entity_poly.entity_id
_entity_poly.type
_entity_poly.pdbx_seq_one_letter_code
_entity_poly.pdbx_strand_id
1 'polypeptide(L)'
;MDTKEKVLRNLSYGLYQIGVMDGQRPCGCIINTVFQVTSENPIVAISMHKDNYTWELIEKENRFSVSILSEKTRKEVIQKLGFVSGRDHDKYEGLHYTIKDGLPVLDEQCSGALICQVVSIADTPTHKVILASVEQAYELKNTVPMTYRYYHEVIKGGAPKNAPSYIEPEAATKQQTSAQRWSATYAVMCTKGT
;
A
#
# COMPACT_ATOMS: atom_id res chain seq x y z
N MET A 1 15.46 4.01 18.00
CA MET A 1 14.04 4.17 17.59
C MET A 1 13.27 4.78 18.74
N ASP A 2 12.61 5.91 18.49
CA ASP A 2 11.76 6.60 19.47
C ASP A 2 10.54 5.74 19.87
N THR A 3 10.03 5.96 21.09
CA THR A 3 8.84 5.26 21.61
C THR A 3 7.60 5.50 20.73
N LYS A 4 7.43 6.71 20.19
CA LYS A 4 6.34 7.05 19.26
C LYS A 4 6.38 6.17 18.01
N GLU A 5 7.54 6.03 17.39
CA GLU A 5 7.72 5.19 16.20
C GLU A 5 7.38 3.72 16.47
N LYS A 6 7.76 3.20 17.65
CA LYS A 6 7.43 1.83 18.05
C LYS A 6 5.92 1.61 18.19
N VAL A 7 5.22 2.56 18.80
CA VAL A 7 3.77 2.48 19.01
C VAL A 7 3.02 2.62 17.68
N LEU A 8 3.41 3.56 16.82
CA LEU A 8 2.79 3.77 15.50
C LEU A 8 2.88 2.54 14.58
N ARG A 9 3.88 1.69 14.75
CA ARG A 9 3.99 0.42 14.01
C ARG A 9 2.96 -0.64 14.37
N ASN A 10 2.26 -0.47 15.47
CA ASN A 10 1.16 -1.36 15.86
C ASN A 10 -0.14 -1.04 15.10
N LEU A 11 -0.19 0.07 14.34
CA LEU A 11 -1.31 0.35 13.46
C LEU A 11 -1.39 -0.69 12.34
N SER A 12 -2.60 -1.17 12.06
CA SER A 12 -2.85 -2.12 10.99
C SER A 12 -3.04 -1.40 9.66
N TYR A 13 -2.36 -1.90 8.62
CA TYR A 13 -2.47 -1.41 7.26
C TYR A 13 -2.66 -2.56 6.28
N GLY A 14 -3.37 -2.29 5.19
CA GLY A 14 -3.38 -3.14 4.01
C GLY A 14 -2.24 -2.80 3.05
N LEU A 15 -2.33 -3.31 1.82
CA LEU A 15 -1.48 -2.91 0.71
C LEU A 15 -2.33 -2.76 -0.54
N TYR A 16 -2.21 -1.60 -1.20
CA TYR A 16 -3.11 -1.18 -2.25
C TYR A 16 -2.34 -0.56 -3.41
N GLN A 17 -2.82 -0.80 -4.63
CA GLN A 17 -2.38 -0.07 -5.79
C GLN A 17 -3.38 1.05 -6.08
N ILE A 18 -2.88 2.27 -6.27
CA ILE A 18 -3.65 3.42 -6.73
C ILE A 18 -3.37 3.62 -8.21
N GLY A 19 -4.42 3.62 -9.02
CA GLY A 19 -4.36 3.80 -10.46
C GLY A 19 -4.95 5.12 -10.92
N VAL A 20 -4.31 5.75 -11.89
CA VAL A 20 -4.73 7.02 -12.51
C VAL A 20 -4.21 7.05 -13.94
N MET A 21 -4.81 7.83 -14.80
CA MET A 21 -4.32 8.03 -16.17
C MET A 21 -3.39 9.24 -16.25
N ASP A 22 -2.33 9.12 -17.04
CA ASP A 22 -1.45 10.20 -17.48
C ASP A 22 -1.67 10.38 -18.99
N GLY A 23 -2.66 11.17 -19.35
CA GLY A 23 -3.19 11.20 -20.68
C GLY A 23 -3.81 9.85 -21.07
N GLN A 24 -3.19 9.15 -22.00
CA GLN A 24 -3.60 7.79 -22.40
C GLN A 24 -2.78 6.67 -21.72
N ARG A 25 -1.76 7.03 -20.97
CA ARG A 25 -0.87 6.08 -20.30
C ARG A 25 -1.36 5.75 -18.88
N PRO A 26 -1.50 4.48 -18.50
CA PRO A 26 -1.78 4.12 -17.13
C PRO A 26 -0.60 4.49 -16.23
N CYS A 27 -0.89 5.07 -15.09
CA CYS A 27 0.07 5.42 -14.05
C CYS A 27 -0.47 5.02 -12.68
N GLY A 28 0.40 4.98 -11.67
CA GLY A 28 -0.03 4.64 -10.33
C GLY A 28 1.12 4.36 -9.37
N CYS A 29 0.77 4.03 -8.15
CA CYS A 29 1.73 3.70 -7.09
C CYS A 29 1.15 2.70 -6.10
N ILE A 30 1.99 2.21 -5.21
CA ILE A 30 1.59 1.39 -4.05
C ILE A 30 1.52 2.28 -2.82
N ILE A 31 0.44 2.13 -2.06
CA ILE A 31 0.27 2.73 -0.73
C ILE A 31 -0.23 1.69 0.28
N ASN A 32 -0.05 1.97 1.56
CA ASN A 32 -0.55 1.13 2.65
C ASN A 32 -1.74 1.77 3.41
N THR A 33 -2.07 3.00 3.11
CA THR A 33 -3.07 3.80 3.83
C THR A 33 -4.33 3.98 3.02
N VAL A 34 -5.23 3.02 3.08
CA VAL A 34 -6.61 3.12 2.59
C VAL A 34 -7.53 2.60 3.67
N PHE A 35 -8.58 3.34 4.00
CA PHE A 35 -9.62 2.87 4.93
C PHE A 35 -10.98 3.47 4.57
N GLN A 36 -12.03 2.71 4.90
CA GLN A 36 -13.40 3.16 4.74
C GLN A 36 -13.78 4.14 5.86
N VAL A 37 -14.38 5.27 5.48
CA VAL A 37 -14.78 6.34 6.41
C VAL A 37 -16.26 6.24 6.76
N THR A 38 -17.12 5.99 5.77
CA THR A 38 -18.59 5.92 5.96
C THR A 38 -19.16 4.62 5.40
N SER A 39 -20.29 4.16 5.96
CA SER A 39 -21.01 2.98 5.48
C SER A 39 -22.08 3.33 4.45
N GLU A 40 -22.86 4.37 4.71
CA GLU A 40 -23.81 4.91 3.73
C GLU A 40 -23.11 5.93 2.85
N ASN A 41 -23.37 5.88 1.52
CA ASN A 41 -22.62 6.66 0.54
C ASN A 41 -21.10 6.49 0.80
N PRO A 42 -20.53 5.33 0.51
CA PRO A 42 -19.23 4.96 1.00
C PRO A 42 -18.15 5.94 0.56
N ILE A 43 -17.43 6.46 1.55
CA ILE A 43 -16.24 7.30 1.39
C ILE A 43 -15.04 6.50 1.89
N VAL A 44 -13.95 6.56 1.13
CA VAL A 44 -12.64 6.06 1.54
C VAL A 44 -11.68 7.22 1.76
N ALA A 45 -10.73 7.02 2.68
CA ALA A 45 -9.60 7.92 2.87
C ALA A 45 -8.31 7.25 2.41
N ILE A 46 -7.46 7.99 1.71
CA ILE A 46 -6.10 7.59 1.39
C ILE A 46 -5.11 8.66 1.84
N SER A 47 -3.88 8.26 2.19
CA SER A 47 -2.80 9.20 2.48
C SER A 47 -1.66 9.00 1.48
N MET A 48 -1.23 10.10 0.84
CA MET A 48 -0.23 10.05 -0.22
C MET A 48 0.81 11.17 -0.03
N HIS A 49 2.09 10.86 -0.23
CA HIS A 49 3.17 11.84 -0.14
C HIS A 49 3.03 12.90 -1.24
N LYS A 50 3.28 14.17 -0.91
CA LYS A 50 3.14 15.31 -1.83
C LYS A 50 4.01 15.21 -3.08
N ASP A 51 5.21 14.62 -2.96
CA ASP A 51 6.14 14.43 -4.08
C ASP A 51 5.82 13.22 -4.95
N ASN A 52 4.74 12.49 -4.66
CA ASN A 52 4.36 11.34 -5.46
C ASN A 52 3.72 11.79 -6.77
N TYR A 53 4.28 11.35 -7.90
CA TYR A 53 3.74 11.70 -9.22
C TYR A 53 2.27 11.30 -9.41
N THR A 54 1.86 10.18 -8.82
CA THR A 54 0.45 9.75 -8.84
C THR A 54 -0.46 10.77 -8.15
N TRP A 55 0.03 11.46 -7.10
CA TRP A 55 -0.72 12.53 -6.46
C TRP A 55 -0.97 13.72 -7.42
N GLU A 56 0.04 14.16 -8.17
CA GLU A 56 -0.11 15.26 -9.15
C GLU A 56 -1.17 14.93 -10.20
N LEU A 57 -1.23 13.67 -10.63
CA LEU A 57 -2.24 13.20 -11.57
C LEU A 57 -3.64 13.13 -10.94
N ILE A 58 -3.76 12.67 -9.69
CA ILE A 58 -5.05 12.68 -8.96
C ILE A 58 -5.56 14.11 -8.76
N GLU A 59 -4.68 15.05 -8.42
CA GLU A 59 -5.05 16.46 -8.23
C GLU A 59 -5.64 17.07 -9.53
N LYS A 60 -5.14 16.64 -10.68
CA LYS A 60 -5.61 17.08 -12.00
C LYS A 60 -6.91 16.38 -12.42
N GLU A 61 -6.97 15.07 -12.28
CA GLU A 61 -8.08 14.24 -12.81
C GLU A 61 -9.24 14.11 -11.81
N ASN A 62 -9.01 14.41 -10.52
CA ASN A 62 -9.96 14.25 -9.41
C ASN A 62 -10.55 12.84 -9.26
N ARG A 63 -9.99 11.84 -9.90
CA ARG A 63 -10.44 10.45 -9.89
C ARG A 63 -9.25 9.49 -9.81
N PHE A 64 -9.46 8.35 -9.19
CA PHE A 64 -8.47 7.28 -9.13
C PHE A 64 -9.13 5.92 -8.90
N SER A 65 -8.43 4.85 -9.23
CA SER A 65 -8.80 3.50 -8.83
C SER A 65 -7.99 3.03 -7.62
N VAL A 66 -8.57 2.11 -6.85
CA VAL A 66 -7.89 1.38 -5.78
C VAL A 66 -7.99 -0.10 -6.11
N SER A 67 -6.86 -0.79 -6.32
CA SER A 67 -6.83 -2.25 -6.42
C SER A 67 -6.33 -2.82 -5.10
N ILE A 68 -7.12 -3.70 -4.48
CA ILE A 68 -6.81 -4.31 -3.18
C ILE A 68 -5.90 -5.51 -3.44
N LEU A 69 -4.61 -5.38 -3.11
CA LEU A 69 -3.64 -6.45 -3.33
C LEU A 69 -3.95 -7.65 -2.42
N SER A 70 -3.62 -8.84 -2.89
CA SER A 70 -3.77 -10.06 -2.11
C SER A 70 -2.42 -10.69 -1.77
N GLU A 71 -2.43 -11.66 -0.85
CA GLU A 71 -1.24 -12.42 -0.49
C GLU A 71 -0.63 -13.19 -1.69
N LYS A 72 -1.39 -13.35 -2.78
CA LYS A 72 -0.96 -13.97 -4.04
C LYS A 72 -0.37 -12.96 -5.05
N THR A 73 -0.46 -11.66 -4.78
CA THR A 73 0.15 -10.64 -5.64
C THR A 73 1.66 -10.78 -5.62
N ARG A 74 2.28 -10.85 -6.79
CA ARG A 74 3.73 -11.06 -6.93
C ARG A 74 4.51 -9.86 -6.40
N LYS A 75 5.63 -10.12 -5.74
CA LYS A 75 6.53 -9.09 -5.18
C LYS A 75 7.03 -8.12 -6.25
N GLU A 76 7.30 -8.60 -7.45
CA GLU A 76 7.79 -7.81 -8.58
C GLU A 76 6.78 -6.71 -8.98
N VAL A 77 5.48 -7.00 -8.92
CA VAL A 77 4.40 -6.04 -9.18
C VAL A 77 4.46 -4.90 -8.17
N ILE A 78 4.61 -5.24 -6.88
CA ILE A 78 4.71 -4.27 -5.79
C ILE A 78 5.98 -3.42 -5.93
N GLN A 79 7.11 -4.05 -6.30
CA GLN A 79 8.37 -3.35 -6.52
C GLN A 79 8.28 -2.38 -7.70
N LYS A 80 7.76 -2.81 -8.84
CA LYS A 80 7.62 -2.00 -10.04
C LYS A 80 6.72 -0.79 -9.83
N LEU A 81 5.59 -0.97 -9.15
CA LEU A 81 4.65 0.11 -8.88
C LEU A 81 5.02 0.98 -7.67
N GLY A 82 5.74 0.44 -6.68
CA GLY A 82 6.04 1.12 -5.42
C GLY A 82 7.38 1.85 -5.37
N PHE A 83 8.40 1.42 -6.15
CA PHE A 83 9.77 1.92 -5.99
C PHE A 83 10.31 2.70 -7.20
N VAL A 84 9.54 2.81 -8.26
CA VAL A 84 9.91 3.55 -9.48
C VAL A 84 8.97 4.73 -9.68
N SER A 85 9.48 5.86 -10.18
CA SER A 85 8.64 7.01 -10.54
C SER A 85 7.91 6.73 -11.85
N GLY A 86 6.59 7.00 -11.89
CA GLY A 86 5.80 6.97 -13.12
C GLY A 86 6.06 8.16 -14.05
N ARG A 87 6.82 9.16 -13.60
CA ARG A 87 7.20 10.32 -14.40
C ARG A 87 8.09 9.92 -15.57
N ASP A 88 9.05 9.03 -15.32
CA ASP A 88 10.11 8.68 -16.25
C ASP A 88 9.95 7.27 -16.85
N HIS A 89 9.07 6.45 -16.29
CA HIS A 89 8.92 5.05 -16.67
C HIS A 89 7.45 4.64 -16.83
N ASP A 90 7.19 3.77 -17.81
CA ASP A 90 5.93 3.04 -17.87
C ASP A 90 5.91 1.93 -16.82
N LYS A 91 5.25 2.18 -15.72
CA LYS A 91 5.16 1.24 -14.60
C LYS A 91 4.19 0.09 -14.86
N TYR A 92 3.32 0.20 -15.87
CA TYR A 92 2.35 -0.84 -16.21
C TYR A 92 2.82 -1.77 -17.33
N GLU A 93 3.91 -1.45 -18.01
CA GLU A 93 4.49 -2.32 -19.02
C GLU A 93 4.70 -3.76 -18.47
N GLY A 94 4.11 -4.76 -19.15
CA GLY A 94 4.18 -6.17 -18.74
C GLY A 94 3.37 -6.54 -17.47
N LEU A 95 2.52 -5.64 -16.96
CA LEU A 95 1.56 -5.96 -15.93
C LEU A 95 0.18 -6.30 -16.54
N HIS A 96 -0.56 -7.17 -15.85
CA HIS A 96 -1.96 -7.45 -16.21
C HIS A 96 -2.87 -6.43 -15.52
N TYR A 97 -3.53 -5.62 -16.32
CA TYR A 97 -4.51 -4.63 -15.86
C TYR A 97 -5.65 -4.50 -16.88
N THR A 98 -6.76 -3.93 -16.44
CA THR A 98 -7.88 -3.56 -17.30
C THR A 98 -8.24 -2.09 -17.06
N ILE A 99 -8.76 -1.43 -18.09
CA ILE A 99 -9.35 -0.10 -17.93
C ILE A 99 -10.81 -0.28 -17.53
N LYS A 100 -11.19 0.23 -16.35
CA LYS A 100 -12.56 0.26 -15.85
C LYS A 100 -12.96 1.70 -15.56
N ASP A 101 -14.05 2.17 -16.14
CA ASP A 101 -14.53 3.56 -16.02
C ASP A 101 -13.43 4.60 -16.30
N GLY A 102 -12.57 4.32 -17.29
CA GLY A 102 -11.47 5.19 -17.69
C GLY A 102 -10.22 5.13 -16.80
N LEU A 103 -10.16 4.26 -15.79
CA LEU A 103 -9.04 4.14 -14.86
C LEU A 103 -8.39 2.74 -14.89
N PRO A 104 -7.08 2.63 -14.68
CA PRO A 104 -6.40 1.35 -14.68
C PRO A 104 -6.66 0.60 -13.36
N VAL A 105 -7.23 -0.59 -13.47
CA VAL A 105 -7.43 -1.54 -12.39
C VAL A 105 -6.46 -2.69 -12.58
N LEU A 106 -5.62 -2.95 -11.57
CA LEU A 106 -4.65 -4.02 -11.60
C LEU A 106 -5.34 -5.38 -11.43
N ASP A 107 -5.12 -6.30 -12.37
CA ASP A 107 -5.69 -7.66 -12.34
C ASP A 107 -4.64 -8.72 -11.94
N GLU A 108 -3.61 -8.33 -11.23
CA GLU A 108 -2.51 -9.18 -10.74
C GLU A 108 -2.87 -9.86 -9.41
N GLN A 109 -3.88 -10.76 -9.42
CA GLN A 109 -4.33 -11.47 -8.22
C GLN A 109 -4.88 -10.54 -7.12
N CYS A 110 -5.48 -9.41 -7.50
CA CYS A 110 -6.15 -8.53 -6.55
C CYS A 110 -7.50 -9.11 -6.08
N SER A 111 -7.87 -8.85 -4.83
CA SER A 111 -9.13 -9.34 -4.25
C SER A 111 -10.34 -8.48 -4.65
N GLY A 112 -10.13 -7.23 -4.97
CA GLY A 112 -11.18 -6.31 -5.41
C GLY A 112 -10.61 -4.98 -5.89
N ALA A 113 -11.48 -4.15 -6.48
CA ALA A 113 -11.11 -2.81 -6.89
C ALA A 113 -12.26 -1.82 -6.67
N LEU A 114 -11.88 -0.55 -6.47
CA LEU A 114 -12.80 0.58 -6.32
C LEU A 114 -12.46 1.64 -7.37
N ILE A 115 -13.48 2.32 -7.87
CA ILE A 115 -13.35 3.57 -8.63
C ILE A 115 -13.82 4.70 -7.72
N CYS A 116 -12.99 5.70 -7.56
CA CYS A 116 -13.16 6.74 -6.56
C CYS A 116 -13.11 8.15 -7.19
N GLN A 117 -14.02 9.01 -6.73
CA GLN A 117 -14.06 10.44 -7.07
C GLN A 117 -13.63 11.25 -5.84
N VAL A 118 -12.64 12.12 -6.00
CA VAL A 118 -12.18 13.00 -4.91
C VAL A 118 -13.29 13.93 -4.44
N VAL A 119 -13.52 13.97 -3.13
CA VAL A 119 -14.52 14.82 -2.48
C VAL A 119 -13.84 15.94 -1.69
N SER A 120 -12.76 15.63 -0.99
CA SER A 120 -12.05 16.60 -0.15
C SER A 120 -10.61 16.19 0.06
N ILE A 121 -9.76 17.18 0.30
CA ILE A 121 -8.32 16.99 0.52
C ILE A 121 -7.93 17.79 1.75
N ALA A 122 -7.28 17.12 2.71
CA ALA A 122 -6.65 17.77 3.85
C ALA A 122 -5.13 17.79 3.68
N ASP A 123 -4.55 18.95 3.88
CA ASP A 123 -3.10 19.15 3.76
C ASP A 123 -2.39 18.89 5.08
N THR A 124 -1.29 18.15 5.02
CA THR A 124 -0.38 17.92 6.15
C THR A 124 1.06 18.30 5.74
N PRO A 125 2.04 18.35 6.65
CA PRO A 125 3.38 18.77 6.28
C PRO A 125 3.99 18.02 5.09
N THR A 126 3.83 16.69 5.01
CA THR A 126 4.46 15.83 4.00
C THR A 126 3.48 15.06 3.11
N HIS A 127 2.24 14.91 3.55
CA HIS A 127 1.23 14.11 2.85
C HIS A 127 -0.05 14.89 2.58
N LYS A 128 -0.83 14.41 1.64
CA LYS A 128 -2.23 14.76 1.43
C LYS A 128 -3.10 13.61 1.94
N VAL A 129 -4.12 13.95 2.73
CA VAL A 129 -5.19 13.00 3.09
C VAL A 129 -6.36 13.29 2.17
N ILE A 130 -6.69 12.33 1.32
CA ILE A 130 -7.69 12.47 0.27
C ILE A 130 -8.92 11.68 0.68
N LEU A 131 -10.06 12.34 0.78
CA LEU A 131 -11.37 11.72 0.93
C LEU A 131 -12.01 11.57 -0.44
N ALA A 132 -12.49 10.38 -0.77
CA ALA A 132 -13.09 10.10 -2.06
C ALA A 132 -14.33 9.24 -1.92
N SER A 133 -15.40 9.59 -2.64
CA SER A 133 -16.59 8.74 -2.77
C SER A 133 -16.29 7.53 -3.65
N VAL A 134 -16.81 6.38 -3.26
CA VAL A 134 -16.73 5.16 -4.07
C VAL A 134 -17.87 5.19 -5.10
N GLU A 135 -17.53 5.36 -6.37
CA GLU A 135 -18.48 5.37 -7.49
C GLU A 135 -18.84 3.95 -7.93
N GLN A 136 -17.82 3.07 -8.02
CA GLN A 136 -17.98 1.69 -8.44
C GLN A 136 -17.09 0.77 -7.60
N ALA A 137 -17.51 -0.48 -7.46
CA ALA A 137 -16.74 -1.54 -6.81
C ALA A 137 -16.77 -2.80 -7.66
N TYR A 138 -15.65 -3.50 -7.76
CA TYR A 138 -15.49 -4.72 -8.53
C TYR A 138 -14.93 -5.83 -7.67
N GLU A 139 -15.64 -6.94 -7.58
CA GLU A 139 -15.05 -8.18 -7.10
C GLU A 139 -14.12 -8.73 -8.20
N LEU A 140 -12.89 -9.07 -7.82
CA LEU A 140 -11.90 -9.61 -8.75
C LEU A 140 -11.67 -11.10 -8.46
N LYS A 141 -10.81 -11.42 -7.53
CA LYS A 141 -10.48 -12.80 -7.17
C LYS A 141 -10.82 -13.08 -5.70
N ASN A 142 -11.38 -14.25 -5.43
CA ASN A 142 -11.60 -14.69 -4.04
C ASN A 142 -10.26 -15.08 -3.41
N THR A 143 -9.54 -14.09 -2.92
CA THR A 143 -8.20 -14.23 -2.34
C THR A 143 -8.11 -13.43 -1.04
N VAL A 144 -7.17 -13.80 -0.15
CA VAL A 144 -6.93 -13.10 1.11
C VAL A 144 -6.26 -11.76 0.82
N PRO A 145 -6.84 -10.62 1.25
CA PRO A 145 -6.21 -9.32 1.10
C PRO A 145 -4.86 -9.25 1.80
N MET A 146 -3.87 -8.64 1.16
CA MET A 146 -2.54 -8.51 1.72
C MET A 146 -2.53 -7.44 2.81
N THR A 147 -2.11 -7.83 4.02
CA THR A 147 -1.77 -6.87 5.07
C THR A 147 -0.33 -6.38 4.89
N TYR A 148 -0.06 -5.17 5.34
CA TYR A 148 1.30 -4.61 5.33
C TYR A 148 2.26 -5.45 6.19
N ARG A 149 1.74 -6.03 7.29
CA ARG A 149 2.48 -6.96 8.13
C ARG A 149 2.89 -8.23 7.36
N TYR A 150 1.96 -8.86 6.63
CA TYR A 150 2.26 -10.02 5.79
C TYR A 150 3.34 -9.70 4.75
N TYR A 151 3.25 -8.52 4.11
CA TYR A 151 4.25 -8.07 3.14
C TYR A 151 5.66 -7.99 3.74
N HIS A 152 5.80 -7.50 4.97
CA HIS A 152 7.11 -7.41 5.62
C HIS A 152 7.59 -8.73 6.21
N GLU A 153 6.72 -9.48 6.89
CA GLU A 153 7.11 -10.68 7.63
C GLU A 153 7.25 -11.92 6.74
N VAL A 154 6.37 -12.07 5.74
CA VAL A 154 6.32 -13.26 4.86
C VAL A 154 7.00 -13.01 3.53
N ILE A 155 6.61 -11.97 2.80
CA ILE A 155 7.18 -11.65 1.48
C ILE A 155 8.58 -11.03 1.60
N LYS A 156 8.96 -10.55 2.79
CA LYS A 156 10.23 -9.83 3.06
C LYS A 156 10.39 -8.62 2.13
N GLY A 157 9.31 -7.89 1.94
CA GLY A 157 9.29 -6.65 1.18
C GLY A 157 9.87 -5.48 1.96
N GLY A 158 10.47 -4.53 1.27
CA GLY A 158 10.93 -3.26 1.82
C GLY A 158 9.86 -2.17 1.72
N ALA A 159 10.08 -1.03 2.37
CA ALA A 159 9.29 0.19 2.21
C ALA A 159 10.09 1.25 1.43
N PRO A 160 9.49 2.01 0.49
CA PRO A 160 10.15 3.15 -0.11
C PRO A 160 10.35 4.28 0.93
N LYS A 161 11.37 5.12 0.74
CA LYS A 161 11.72 6.21 1.68
C LYS A 161 10.54 7.17 1.99
N ASN A 162 9.62 7.33 1.06
CA ASN A 162 8.45 8.21 1.21
C ASN A 162 7.25 7.51 1.87
N ALA A 163 7.37 6.27 2.31
CA ALA A 163 6.30 5.59 3.06
C ALA A 163 6.29 6.08 4.51
N PRO A 164 5.10 6.35 5.12
CA PRO A 164 5.00 6.73 6.53
C PRO A 164 5.65 5.72 7.50
N SER A 165 5.77 4.48 7.07
CA SER A 165 6.33 3.35 7.81
C SER A 165 7.76 2.97 7.40
N TYR A 166 8.47 3.84 6.65
CA TYR A 166 9.85 3.59 6.24
C TYR A 166 10.78 3.43 7.45
N ILE A 167 11.69 2.46 7.36
CA ILE A 167 12.72 2.19 8.36
C ILE A 167 14.08 2.19 7.66
N GLU A 168 15.03 2.91 8.20
CA GLU A 168 16.40 2.81 7.72
C GLU A 168 16.99 1.41 7.94
N PRO A 169 17.79 0.86 7.01
CA PRO A 169 18.31 -0.51 7.08
C PRO A 169 19.05 -0.88 8.36
N GLU A 170 19.78 0.06 8.98
CA GLU A 170 20.50 -0.17 10.26
C GLU A 170 19.57 -0.44 11.45
N ALA A 171 18.38 0.12 11.47
CA ALA A 171 17.39 -0.15 12.50
C ALA A 171 16.73 -1.53 12.33
N ALA A 172 16.63 -2.03 11.10
CA ALA A 172 16.10 -3.35 10.79
C ALA A 172 17.02 -4.47 11.27
N THR A 173 18.35 -4.31 11.18
CA THR A 173 19.33 -5.30 11.61
C THR A 173 19.29 -5.52 13.13
N LYS A 174 19.04 -4.47 13.93
CA LYS A 174 18.93 -4.59 15.40
C LYS A 174 17.65 -5.29 15.87
N GLN A 175 16.59 -5.32 15.06
CA GLN A 175 15.36 -6.03 15.41
C GLN A 175 15.42 -7.52 15.14
N GLN A 176 16.14 -7.97 14.10
CA GLN A 176 16.33 -9.41 13.85
C GLN A 176 17.11 -10.09 14.99
N THR A 177 18.10 -9.41 15.57
CA THR A 177 18.87 -9.94 16.71
C THR A 177 18.05 -10.03 18.00
N SER A 178 17.07 -9.15 18.23
CA SER A 178 16.20 -9.22 19.42
C SER A 178 15.16 -10.36 19.31
N ALA A 179 14.57 -10.57 18.14
CA ALA A 179 13.62 -11.66 17.90
C ALA A 179 14.30 -13.05 18.03
N GLN A 180 15.52 -13.18 17.53
CA GLN A 180 16.32 -14.42 17.70
C GLN A 180 16.72 -14.68 19.16
N ARG A 181 16.93 -13.64 19.97
CA ARG A 181 17.21 -13.79 21.40
C ARG A 181 16.02 -14.34 22.19
N TRP A 182 14.78 -13.95 21.83
CA TRP A 182 13.58 -14.48 22.49
C TRP A 182 13.31 -15.95 22.16
N SER A 183 13.53 -16.39 20.91
CA SER A 183 13.37 -17.79 20.54
C SER A 183 14.39 -18.71 21.22
N ALA A 184 15.63 -18.26 21.39
CA ALA A 184 16.67 -19.00 22.07
C ALA A 184 16.39 -19.14 23.59
N THR A 185 15.81 -18.11 24.23
CA THR A 185 15.49 -18.16 25.67
C THR A 185 14.31 -19.09 25.98
N TYR A 186 13.31 -19.17 25.07
CA TYR A 186 12.18 -20.10 25.21
C TYR A 186 12.60 -21.57 25.02
N ALA A 187 13.54 -21.85 24.12
CA ALA A 187 14.05 -23.20 23.90
C ALA A 187 14.83 -23.75 25.11
N VAL A 188 15.53 -22.88 25.86
CA VAL A 188 16.29 -23.29 27.06
C VAL A 188 15.38 -23.50 28.27
N MET A 189 14.20 -22.87 28.34
CA MET A 189 13.26 -23.11 29.45
C MET A 189 12.44 -24.39 29.32
N CYS A 190 12.25 -24.93 28.11
CA CYS A 190 11.50 -26.18 27.91
C CYS A 190 12.32 -27.45 28.09
N THR A 191 13.65 -27.38 28.25
CA THR A 191 14.51 -28.55 28.40
C THR A 191 14.97 -28.81 29.82
N LYS A 192 14.50 -28.05 30.82
CA LYS A 192 14.87 -28.23 32.25
C LYS A 192 13.70 -28.69 33.14
N GLY A 193 12.76 -29.44 32.60
CA GLY A 193 11.62 -30.00 33.33
C GLY A 193 11.38 -31.45 32.98
N THR A 194 12.31 -32.32 33.30
CA THR A 194 12.12 -33.76 33.52
C THR A 194 13.10 -34.23 34.59
#